data_1e2bc944cb66977c97b41840d3c635a9
#
_entry.id   1e2bc944cb66977c97b41840d3c635a9
#
_cell.length_a   1.000
_cell.length_b   1.000
_cell.length_c   1.000
_cell.angle_alpha   90.00
_cell.angle_beta   90.00
_cell.angle_gamma   90.00
#
_symmetry.space_group_name_H-M   'P 1'
#
loop_
_entity.id
_entity.type
_entity.pdbx_description
1 polymer ?
#
loop_
_entity_poly.entity_id
_entity_poly.type
_entity_poly.pdbx_seq_one_letter_code
_entity_poly.pdbx_strand_id
1 'polypeptide(L)'
;MADFFAVLGMHPVNTYDLSAAGAKAQPVLSTVFRPVDLVEIEGSPFRVFCSLLRPDDERFFDDAGLRERLHARLAEREIFSPRLRELIAVHQREGGLDRSHADAFLDEGLELFRWRGEASDRALYDELIERGLNIAADICCFPNPHLNHLTPNTLDIDALQQRMQAILARDFADLRAEMKDHIEGPPRREAPILLRQT
;
A
#
# COMPACT_ATOMS: atom_id res chain seq x y z
N MET A 1 -4.11 8.93 -5.85
CA MET A 1 -3.25 7.73 -6.06
C MET A 1 -3.64 6.93 -7.29
N ALA A 2 -4.94 6.70 -7.58
CA ALA A 2 -5.33 5.97 -8.78
C ALA A 2 -4.75 6.60 -10.06
N ASP A 3 -4.90 7.91 -10.22
CA ASP A 3 -4.38 8.63 -11.39
C ASP A 3 -2.84 8.59 -11.49
N PHE A 4 -2.15 8.64 -10.35
CA PHE A 4 -0.70 8.49 -10.30
C PHE A 4 -0.27 7.10 -10.78
N PHE A 5 -0.91 6.05 -10.25
CA PHE A 5 -0.60 4.68 -10.66
C PHE A 5 -1.00 4.38 -12.11
N ALA A 6 -2.05 5.04 -12.61
CA ALA A 6 -2.46 4.90 -14.01
C ALA A 6 -1.36 5.36 -14.98
N VAL A 7 -0.60 6.41 -14.65
CA VAL A 7 0.57 6.85 -15.46
C VAL A 7 1.63 5.75 -15.55
N LEU A 8 1.72 4.88 -14.53
CA LEU A 8 2.64 3.74 -14.48
C LEU A 8 2.02 2.43 -15.04
N GLY A 9 0.86 2.52 -15.71
CA GLY A 9 0.15 1.35 -16.23
C GLY A 9 -0.46 0.46 -15.13
N MET A 10 -0.55 0.95 -13.89
CA MET A 10 -1.08 0.19 -12.75
C MET A 10 -2.51 0.64 -12.44
N HIS A 11 -3.42 -0.31 -12.32
CA HIS A 11 -4.85 -0.06 -12.10
C HIS A 11 -5.33 -0.66 -10.78
N PRO A 12 -6.36 -0.07 -10.14
CA PRO A 12 -6.94 -0.65 -8.94
C PRO A 12 -7.65 -1.96 -9.30
N VAL A 13 -7.28 -3.05 -8.65
CA VAL A 13 -7.83 -4.37 -8.95
C VAL A 13 -8.61 -4.97 -7.80
N ASN A 14 -8.35 -4.52 -6.57
CA ASN A 14 -9.04 -5.00 -5.40
C ASN A 14 -8.90 -4.03 -4.22
N THR A 15 -9.83 -4.12 -3.26
CA THR A 15 -9.81 -3.36 -2.01
C THR A 15 -10.07 -4.29 -0.83
N TYR A 16 -9.27 -4.15 0.22
CA TYR A 16 -9.34 -4.94 1.43
C TYR A 16 -9.67 -4.05 2.63
N ASP A 17 -10.67 -4.46 3.42
CA ASP A 17 -11.01 -3.81 4.69
C ASP A 17 -10.20 -4.47 5.82
N LEU A 18 -9.18 -3.77 6.31
CA LEU A 18 -8.33 -4.25 7.39
C LEU A 18 -8.98 -4.15 8.76
N SER A 19 -10.13 -3.48 8.87
CA SER A 19 -10.87 -3.38 10.14
C SER A 19 -11.48 -4.71 10.58
N ALA A 20 -11.55 -5.70 9.68
CA ALA A 20 -12.04 -7.04 9.95
C ALA A 20 -10.92 -8.05 10.27
N ALA A 21 -9.66 -7.65 10.40
CA ALA A 21 -8.51 -8.53 10.55
C ALA A 21 -8.31 -9.11 11.98
N GLY A 22 -9.36 -9.17 12.79
CA GLY A 22 -9.31 -9.74 14.15
C GLY A 22 -8.36 -8.97 15.07
N ALA A 23 -7.45 -9.65 15.75
CA ALA A 23 -6.51 -9.04 16.71
C ALA A 23 -5.52 -8.04 16.08
N LYS A 24 -5.35 -8.06 14.77
CA LYS A 24 -4.49 -7.12 14.01
C LYS A 24 -5.32 -6.10 13.20
N ALA A 25 -6.59 -5.92 13.57
CA ALA A 25 -7.47 -5.00 12.88
C ALA A 25 -6.91 -3.57 12.88
N GLN A 26 -7.04 -2.89 11.74
CA GLN A 26 -6.64 -1.50 11.55
C GLN A 26 -7.78 -0.75 10.85
N PRO A 27 -8.05 0.51 11.20
CA PRO A 27 -9.14 1.29 10.62
C PRO A 27 -8.81 1.81 9.22
N VAL A 28 -8.44 0.91 8.32
CA VAL A 28 -7.98 1.28 6.97
C VAL A 28 -8.60 0.40 5.89
N LEU A 29 -8.77 1.00 4.72
CA LEU A 29 -9.02 0.31 3.46
C LEU A 29 -7.71 0.27 2.68
N SER A 30 -7.32 -0.90 2.20
CA SER A 30 -6.11 -1.07 1.39
C SER A 30 -6.47 -1.44 -0.05
N THR A 31 -6.15 -0.58 -1.00
CA THR A 31 -6.40 -0.80 -2.42
C THR A 31 -5.15 -1.34 -3.09
N VAL A 32 -5.30 -2.40 -3.87
CA VAL A 32 -4.21 -3.00 -4.65
C VAL A 32 -4.19 -2.39 -6.03
N PHE A 33 -3.02 -1.95 -6.45
CA PHE A 33 -2.72 -1.48 -7.80
C PHE A 33 -1.74 -2.43 -8.46
N ARG A 34 -2.00 -2.81 -9.70
CA ARG A 34 -1.10 -3.60 -10.54
C ARG A 34 -1.41 -3.41 -12.02
N PRO A 35 -0.50 -3.79 -12.93
CA PRO A 35 -0.83 -3.96 -14.33
C PRO A 35 -1.91 -5.02 -14.51
N VAL A 36 -2.76 -4.88 -15.51
CA VAL A 36 -3.85 -5.81 -15.82
C VAL A 36 -3.65 -6.52 -17.14
N ASP A 37 -2.96 -5.92 -18.08
CA ASP A 37 -2.60 -6.52 -19.35
C ASP A 37 -1.44 -7.51 -19.16
N LEU A 38 -1.47 -8.66 -19.88
CA LEU A 38 -0.44 -9.70 -19.75
C LEU A 38 0.95 -9.19 -20.15
N VAL A 39 1.04 -8.39 -21.20
CA VAL A 39 2.32 -7.82 -21.67
C VAL A 39 2.90 -6.87 -20.63
N GLU A 40 2.05 -6.06 -20.01
CA GLU A 40 2.46 -5.16 -18.93
C GLU A 40 2.86 -5.94 -17.67
N ILE A 41 2.16 -7.02 -17.34
CA ILE A 41 2.50 -7.90 -16.20
C ILE A 41 3.84 -8.59 -16.43
N GLU A 42 4.14 -9.02 -17.65
CA GLU A 42 5.44 -9.61 -18.01
C GLU A 42 6.58 -8.60 -17.86
N GLY A 43 6.34 -7.33 -18.22
CA GLY A 43 7.30 -6.24 -18.08
C GLY A 43 7.46 -5.72 -16.66
N SER A 44 6.37 -5.69 -15.88
CA SER A 44 6.34 -5.18 -14.52
C SER A 44 5.39 -6.00 -13.64
N PRO A 45 5.83 -7.15 -13.11
CA PRO A 45 4.98 -8.07 -12.36
C PRO A 45 4.69 -7.62 -10.92
N PHE A 46 4.86 -6.36 -10.63
CA PHE A 46 4.71 -5.84 -9.26
C PHE A 46 3.29 -5.36 -8.99
N ARG A 47 2.89 -5.49 -7.74
CA ARG A 47 1.69 -4.89 -7.17
C ARG A 47 2.05 -4.07 -5.95
N VAL A 48 1.28 -3.04 -5.69
CA VAL A 48 1.43 -2.16 -4.53
C VAL A 48 0.09 -2.01 -3.83
N PHE A 49 0.14 -1.96 -2.52
CA PHE A 49 -1.03 -1.70 -1.69
C PHE A 49 -0.96 -0.26 -1.19
N CYS A 50 -2.02 0.49 -1.41
CA CYS A 50 -2.17 1.85 -0.90
C CYS A 50 -3.27 1.88 0.15
N SER A 51 -2.93 2.30 1.36
CA SER A 51 -3.86 2.34 2.49
C SER A 51 -4.50 3.71 2.67
N LEU A 52 -5.81 3.70 2.90
CA LEU A 52 -6.63 4.86 3.25
C LEU A 52 -7.16 4.71 4.67
N LEU A 53 -6.98 5.71 5.51
CA LEU A 53 -7.54 5.74 6.85
C LEU A 53 -9.07 5.96 6.81
N ARG A 54 -9.77 5.32 7.74
CA ARG A 54 -11.19 5.53 8.05
C ARG A 54 -11.29 6.28 9.40
N PRO A 55 -11.14 7.59 9.44
CA PRO A 55 -11.07 8.35 10.68
C PRO A 55 -12.39 8.34 11.48
N ASP A 56 -13.52 8.04 10.82
CA ASP A 56 -14.85 7.99 11.43
C ASP A 56 -15.23 6.59 11.97
N ASP A 57 -14.32 5.62 11.94
CA ASP A 57 -14.61 4.29 12.46
C ASP A 57 -14.57 4.30 14.01
N GLU A 58 -15.74 4.45 14.63
CA GLU A 58 -15.90 4.58 16.08
C GLU A 58 -15.43 3.36 16.87
N ARG A 59 -15.27 2.21 16.21
CA ARG A 59 -14.70 1.01 16.85
C ARG A 59 -13.24 1.20 17.26
N PHE A 60 -12.52 2.09 16.55
CA PHE A 60 -11.11 2.39 16.78
C PHE A 60 -10.89 3.80 17.35
N PHE A 61 -11.78 4.71 17.04
CA PHE A 61 -11.69 6.12 17.41
C PHE A 61 -12.99 6.55 18.13
N ASP A 62 -13.14 6.09 19.36
CA ASP A 62 -14.32 6.36 20.22
C ASP A 62 -14.38 7.81 20.69
N ASP A 63 -13.23 8.49 20.79
CA ASP A 63 -13.12 9.89 21.16
C ASP A 63 -13.35 10.84 19.97
N ALA A 64 -14.36 11.72 20.10
CA ALA A 64 -14.67 12.73 19.09
C ALA A 64 -13.53 13.72 18.87
N GLY A 65 -12.83 14.13 19.92
CA GLY A 65 -11.68 15.04 19.83
C GLY A 65 -10.51 14.40 19.06
N LEU A 66 -10.30 13.10 19.23
CA LEU A 66 -9.30 12.38 18.43
C LEU A 66 -9.70 12.36 16.96
N ARG A 67 -10.97 12.03 16.64
CA ARG A 67 -11.46 12.04 15.25
C ARG A 67 -11.27 13.40 14.58
N GLU A 68 -11.60 14.49 15.29
CA GLU A 68 -11.40 15.85 14.79
C GLU A 68 -9.93 16.13 14.47
N ARG A 69 -9.00 15.75 15.35
CA ARG A 69 -7.55 15.86 15.09
C ARG A 69 -7.11 15.05 13.88
N LEU A 70 -7.61 13.80 13.73
CA LEU A 70 -7.32 12.96 12.56
C LEU A 70 -7.79 13.63 11.27
N HIS A 71 -9.02 14.14 11.24
CA HIS A 71 -9.55 14.87 10.09
C HIS A 71 -8.73 16.11 9.75
N ALA A 72 -8.36 16.92 10.75
CA ALA A 72 -7.52 18.10 10.55
C ALA A 72 -6.18 17.71 9.93
N ARG A 73 -5.52 16.68 10.45
CA ARG A 73 -4.23 16.21 9.92
C ARG A 73 -4.35 15.66 8.49
N LEU A 74 -5.40 14.90 8.20
CA LEU A 74 -5.63 14.38 6.85
C LEU A 74 -5.90 15.50 5.84
N ALA A 75 -6.62 16.55 6.26
CA ALA A 75 -6.92 17.70 5.41
C ALA A 75 -5.68 18.55 5.06
N GLU A 76 -4.69 18.58 5.95
CA GLU A 76 -3.43 19.32 5.76
C GLU A 76 -2.43 18.55 4.87
N ARG A 77 -2.67 17.28 4.57
CA ARG A 77 -1.70 16.47 3.83
C ARG A 77 -1.70 16.83 2.35
N GLU A 78 -0.54 17.24 1.87
CA GLU A 78 -0.25 17.38 0.45
C GLU A 78 0.66 16.23 -0.02
N ILE A 79 0.03 15.18 -0.56
CA ILE A 79 0.76 14.00 -1.05
C ILE A 79 1.48 14.31 -2.37
N PHE A 80 0.83 15.08 -3.26
CA PHE A 80 1.34 15.39 -4.59
C PHE A 80 1.83 16.82 -4.68
N SER A 81 3.02 17.02 -5.21
CA SER A 81 3.48 18.34 -5.60
C SER A 81 2.58 18.95 -6.69
N PRO A 82 2.52 20.29 -6.84
CA PRO A 82 1.81 20.92 -7.96
C PRO A 82 2.31 20.40 -9.32
N ARG A 83 3.62 20.19 -9.45
CA ARG A 83 4.22 19.67 -10.69
C ARG A 83 3.77 18.26 -11.01
N LEU A 84 3.74 17.37 -10.01
CA LEU A 84 3.26 16.00 -10.21
C LEU A 84 1.79 15.96 -10.63
N ARG A 85 0.95 16.81 -10.03
CA ARG A 85 -0.46 16.94 -10.43
C ARG A 85 -0.62 17.41 -11.88
N GLU A 86 0.21 18.36 -12.31
CA GLU A 86 0.22 18.83 -13.71
C GLU A 86 0.59 17.69 -14.67
N LEU A 87 1.64 16.93 -14.37
CA LEU A 87 2.08 15.80 -15.20
C LEU A 87 1.02 14.71 -15.30
N ILE A 88 0.34 14.40 -14.20
CA ILE A 88 -0.81 13.48 -14.20
C ILE A 88 -1.92 14.01 -15.11
N ALA A 89 -2.23 15.32 -15.04
CA ALA A 89 -3.25 15.94 -15.88
C ALA A 89 -2.85 15.95 -17.38
N VAL A 90 -1.57 16.10 -17.70
CA VAL A 90 -1.05 15.94 -19.07
C VAL A 90 -1.31 14.52 -19.55
N HIS A 91 -0.93 13.52 -18.78
CA HIS A 91 -1.18 12.11 -19.13
C HIS A 91 -2.67 11.83 -19.39
N GLN A 92 -3.56 12.32 -18.52
CA GLN A 92 -5.00 12.11 -18.66
C GLN A 92 -5.56 12.76 -19.94
N ARG A 93 -5.06 13.94 -20.31
CA ARG A 93 -5.51 14.69 -21.49
C ARG A 93 -4.98 14.14 -22.79
N GLU A 94 -3.71 13.70 -22.81
CA GLU A 94 -2.97 13.33 -24.03
C GLU A 94 -2.86 11.80 -24.23
N GLY A 95 -3.28 11.01 -23.23
CA GLY A 95 -3.21 9.56 -23.28
C GLY A 95 -1.79 9.01 -23.10
N GLY A 96 -0.84 9.84 -22.62
CA GLY A 96 0.54 9.47 -22.38
C GLY A 96 1.40 10.67 -21.98
N LEU A 97 2.68 10.42 -21.74
CA LEU A 97 3.69 11.45 -21.49
C LEU A 97 4.79 11.33 -22.55
N ASP A 98 5.25 12.46 -23.09
CA ASP A 98 6.48 12.47 -23.86
C ASP A 98 7.69 12.16 -22.95
N ARG A 99 8.86 11.99 -23.54
CA ARG A 99 10.08 11.63 -22.82
C ARG A 99 10.42 12.62 -21.71
N SER A 100 10.32 13.91 -21.97
CA SER A 100 10.66 14.94 -20.98
C SER A 100 9.69 14.95 -19.81
N HIS A 101 8.37 14.84 -20.10
CA HIS A 101 7.36 14.74 -19.08
C HIS A 101 7.45 13.44 -18.28
N ALA A 102 7.80 12.32 -18.93
CA ALA A 102 7.99 11.04 -18.26
C ALA A 102 9.20 11.08 -17.30
N ASP A 103 10.32 11.64 -17.72
CA ASP A 103 11.50 11.81 -16.86
C ASP A 103 11.16 12.70 -15.65
N ALA A 104 10.48 13.83 -15.85
CA ALA A 104 10.03 14.70 -14.77
C ALA A 104 9.00 14.01 -13.84
N PHE A 105 8.11 13.19 -14.38
CA PHE A 105 7.16 12.41 -13.57
C PHE A 105 7.86 11.38 -12.68
N LEU A 106 8.92 10.73 -13.17
CA LEU A 106 9.71 9.80 -12.37
C LEU A 106 10.46 10.51 -11.25
N ASP A 107 11.05 11.68 -11.52
CA ASP A 107 11.74 12.48 -10.50
C ASP A 107 10.78 12.92 -9.38
N GLU A 108 9.62 13.47 -9.74
CA GLU A 108 8.57 13.86 -8.79
C GLU A 108 7.99 12.64 -8.04
N GLY A 109 7.83 11.53 -8.74
CA GLY A 109 7.36 10.27 -8.16
C GLY A 109 8.34 9.70 -7.14
N LEU A 110 9.65 9.76 -7.39
CA LEU A 110 10.67 9.35 -6.44
C LEU A 110 10.62 10.18 -5.15
N GLU A 111 10.35 11.49 -5.25
CA GLU A 111 10.16 12.33 -4.06
C GLU A 111 8.93 11.91 -3.22
N LEU A 112 7.87 11.42 -3.88
CA LEU A 112 6.69 10.87 -3.21
C LEU A 112 7.03 9.68 -2.31
N PHE A 113 7.99 8.85 -2.72
CA PHE A 113 8.44 7.67 -1.99
C PHE A 113 9.62 7.93 -1.05
N ARG A 114 10.20 9.12 -1.09
CA ARG A 114 11.34 9.46 -0.24
C ARG A 114 10.92 9.46 1.23
N TRP A 115 11.57 8.61 2.02
CA TRP A 115 11.36 8.59 3.47
C TRP A 115 11.71 9.95 4.10
N ARG A 116 10.79 10.52 4.84
CA ARG A 116 10.98 11.73 5.65
C ARG A 116 10.83 11.33 7.11
N GLY A 117 11.95 11.25 7.81
CA GLY A 117 12.11 10.57 9.10
C GLY A 117 11.42 11.17 10.32
N GLU A 118 10.68 12.29 10.18
CA GLU A 118 10.06 12.95 11.31
C GLU A 118 8.55 13.00 11.16
N ALA A 119 7.84 12.58 12.23
CA ALA A 119 6.40 12.72 12.32
C ALA A 119 6.04 14.21 12.43
N SER A 120 5.10 14.67 11.64
CA SER A 120 4.58 16.04 11.64
C SER A 120 3.81 16.40 12.91
N ASP A 121 3.32 15.40 13.65
CA ASP A 121 2.71 15.49 14.97
C ASP A 121 3.15 14.28 15.81
N ARG A 122 4.19 14.50 16.61
CA ARG A 122 4.78 13.44 17.44
C ARG A 122 3.83 12.96 18.54
N ALA A 123 3.06 13.85 19.13
CA ALA A 123 2.15 13.50 20.22
C ALA A 123 1.00 12.61 19.70
N LEU A 124 0.41 12.97 18.55
CA LEU A 124 -0.61 12.15 17.91
C LEU A 124 -0.04 10.81 17.45
N TYR A 125 1.19 10.80 16.91
CA TYR A 125 1.85 9.55 16.51
C TYR A 125 1.98 8.59 17.70
N ASP A 126 2.56 9.07 18.81
CA ASP A 126 2.77 8.24 20.00
C ASP A 126 1.44 7.75 20.59
N GLU A 127 0.40 8.59 20.65
CA GLU A 127 -0.95 8.18 21.07
C GLU A 127 -1.54 7.06 20.21
N LEU A 128 -1.41 7.14 18.89
CA LEU A 128 -1.91 6.10 17.97
C LEU A 128 -1.11 4.82 18.09
N ILE A 129 0.21 4.90 18.29
CA ILE A 129 1.07 3.71 18.51
C ILE A 129 0.69 3.02 19.83
N GLU A 130 0.47 3.75 20.91
CA GLU A 130 0.03 3.20 22.20
C GLU A 130 -1.32 2.46 22.10
N ARG A 131 -2.19 2.92 21.22
CA ARG A 131 -3.46 2.25 20.89
C ARG A 131 -3.31 1.05 19.93
N GLY A 132 -2.09 0.75 19.46
CA GLY A 132 -1.82 -0.31 18.48
C GLY A 132 -2.26 0.03 17.04
N LEU A 133 -2.50 1.31 16.76
CA LEU A 133 -3.00 1.80 15.46
C LEU A 133 -1.85 2.30 14.57
N ASN A 134 -0.87 1.44 14.33
CA ASN A 134 0.38 1.80 13.65
C ASN A 134 0.16 2.38 12.25
N ILE A 135 -0.74 1.77 11.46
CA ILE A 135 -1.01 2.25 10.09
C ILE A 135 -1.71 3.61 10.12
N ALA A 136 -2.60 3.84 11.09
CA ALA A 136 -3.23 5.14 11.30
C ALA A 136 -2.19 6.21 11.67
N ALA A 137 -1.24 5.89 12.55
CA ALA A 137 -0.14 6.75 12.93
C ALA A 137 0.70 7.16 11.71
N ASP A 138 1.08 6.18 10.88
CA ASP A 138 1.84 6.45 9.66
C ASP A 138 1.06 7.34 8.69
N ILE A 139 -0.20 7.02 8.44
CA ILE A 139 -1.02 7.81 7.50
C ILE A 139 -1.21 9.24 7.98
N CYS A 140 -1.47 9.47 9.27
CA CYS A 140 -1.77 10.80 9.77
C CYS A 140 -0.52 11.66 10.00
N CYS A 141 0.59 11.05 10.41
CA CYS A 141 1.73 11.81 10.92
C CYS A 141 2.89 11.92 9.91
N PHE A 142 2.82 11.25 8.77
CA PHE A 142 3.82 11.41 7.70
C PHE A 142 3.17 11.94 6.41
N PRO A 143 3.87 12.77 5.64
CA PRO A 143 3.35 13.34 4.41
C PRO A 143 3.21 12.31 3.28
N ASN A 144 4.02 11.25 3.32
CA ASN A 144 4.06 10.22 2.29
C ASN A 144 2.77 9.38 2.26
N PRO A 145 2.37 8.84 1.12
CA PRO A 145 1.32 7.84 1.07
C PRO A 145 1.77 6.59 1.83
N HIS A 146 0.86 5.95 2.57
CA HIS A 146 1.16 4.68 3.19
C HIS A 146 1.04 3.57 2.14
N LEU A 147 2.17 3.09 1.69
CA LEU A 147 2.29 2.04 0.69
C LEU A 147 2.89 0.80 1.34
N ASN A 148 2.17 -0.32 1.24
CA ASN A 148 2.69 -1.62 1.65
C ASN A 148 3.27 -2.32 0.42
N HIS A 149 4.41 -2.91 0.59
CA HIS A 149 5.13 -3.84 -0.27
C HIS A 149 4.87 -3.75 -1.78
N LEU A 150 5.96 -3.61 -2.51
CA LEU A 150 6.05 -4.07 -3.88
C LEU A 150 6.20 -5.60 -3.83
N THR A 151 5.12 -6.34 -4.01
CA THR A 151 5.16 -7.79 -4.13
C THR A 151 5.01 -8.20 -5.58
N PRO A 152 5.80 -9.16 -6.07
CA PRO A 152 5.60 -9.67 -7.42
C PRO A 152 4.23 -10.36 -7.54
N ASN A 153 3.58 -10.20 -8.69
CA ASN A 153 2.43 -10.99 -9.04
C ASN A 153 2.86 -12.43 -9.26
N THR A 154 2.26 -13.33 -8.51
CA THR A 154 2.43 -14.76 -8.76
C THR A 154 1.31 -15.20 -9.68
N LEU A 155 1.64 -15.53 -10.92
CA LEU A 155 0.67 -15.98 -11.93
C LEU A 155 0.13 -17.37 -11.58
N ASP A 156 1.00 -18.23 -11.05
CA ASP A 156 0.67 -19.58 -10.60
C ASP A 156 1.35 -19.85 -9.25
N ILE A 157 0.58 -19.70 -8.16
CA ILE A 157 1.11 -19.89 -6.81
C ILE A 157 1.44 -21.35 -6.52
N ASP A 158 0.69 -22.28 -7.09
CA ASP A 158 0.91 -23.70 -6.84
C ASP A 158 2.21 -24.15 -7.51
N ALA A 159 2.47 -23.72 -8.75
CA ALA A 159 3.72 -23.97 -9.44
C ALA A 159 4.93 -23.31 -8.72
N LEU A 160 4.77 -22.10 -8.22
CA LEU A 160 5.83 -21.44 -7.42
C LEU A 160 6.15 -22.23 -6.16
N GLN A 161 5.13 -22.67 -5.42
CA GLN A 161 5.31 -23.44 -4.20
C GLN A 161 5.97 -24.79 -4.46
N GLN A 162 5.57 -25.50 -5.53
CA GLN A 162 6.20 -26.75 -5.93
C GLN A 162 7.69 -26.57 -6.26
N ARG A 163 8.03 -25.50 -7.00
CA ARG A 163 9.43 -25.16 -7.30
C ARG A 163 10.22 -24.83 -6.03
N MET A 164 9.64 -24.03 -5.13
CA MET A 164 10.28 -23.71 -3.85
C MET A 164 10.49 -24.96 -2.99
N GLN A 165 9.51 -25.85 -2.93
CA GLN A 165 9.65 -27.14 -2.24
C GLN A 165 10.75 -28.01 -2.83
N ALA A 166 10.86 -28.07 -4.16
CA ALA A 166 11.90 -28.83 -4.84
C ALA A 166 13.32 -28.28 -4.58
N ILE A 167 13.46 -26.95 -4.51
CA ILE A 167 14.74 -26.28 -4.24
C ILE A 167 15.13 -26.39 -2.76
N LEU A 168 14.17 -26.27 -1.87
CA LEU A 168 14.36 -26.18 -0.42
C LEU A 168 13.97 -27.48 0.31
N ALA A 169 13.97 -28.61 -0.37
CA ALA A 169 13.33 -29.86 0.04
C ALA A 169 13.64 -30.35 1.47
N ARG A 170 14.74 -29.92 2.08
CA ARG A 170 15.09 -30.27 3.47
C ARG A 170 14.75 -29.19 4.48
N ASP A 171 14.73 -27.93 4.07
CA ASP A 171 14.72 -26.78 4.96
C ASP A 171 13.45 -25.92 4.79
N PHE A 172 12.53 -26.33 3.91
CA PHE A 172 11.37 -25.51 3.61
C PHE A 172 10.44 -25.30 4.80
N ALA A 173 10.29 -26.31 5.64
CA ALA A 173 9.49 -26.21 6.86
C ALA A 173 10.15 -25.27 7.87
N ASP A 174 11.48 -25.34 8.01
CA ASP A 174 12.26 -24.51 8.91
C ASP A 174 12.35 -23.08 8.40
N LEU A 175 12.63 -22.90 7.11
CA LEU A 175 12.59 -21.59 6.45
C LEU A 175 11.20 -20.93 6.55
N ARG A 176 10.14 -21.72 6.39
CA ARG A 176 8.76 -21.25 6.54
C ARG A 176 8.46 -20.83 8.00
N ALA A 177 9.00 -21.52 8.96
CA ALA A 177 8.87 -21.17 10.38
C ALA A 177 9.63 -19.88 10.70
N GLU A 178 10.86 -19.74 10.20
CA GLU A 178 11.69 -18.55 10.38
C GLU A 178 11.16 -17.33 9.62
N MET A 179 10.62 -17.54 8.40
CA MET A 179 10.10 -16.48 7.54
C MET A 179 8.60 -16.28 7.70
N LYS A 180 7.95 -16.94 8.65
CA LYS A 180 6.50 -16.88 8.87
C LYS A 180 5.97 -15.43 8.96
N ASP A 181 6.79 -14.55 9.49
CA ASP A 181 6.46 -13.13 9.63
C ASP A 181 6.90 -12.27 8.42
N HIS A 182 7.71 -12.84 7.51
CA HIS A 182 8.30 -12.13 6.37
C HIS A 182 7.81 -12.63 5.01
N ILE A 183 7.33 -13.86 4.92
CA ILE A 183 6.69 -14.36 3.71
C ILE A 183 5.22 -14.03 3.79
N GLU A 184 4.76 -13.18 2.90
CA GLU A 184 3.32 -12.98 2.73
C GLU A 184 2.67 -14.28 2.31
N GLY A 185 2.07 -14.84 3.29
CA GLY A 185 1.06 -15.80 3.11
C GLY A 185 1.53 -17.24 3.06
N PRO A 186 0.89 -18.01 3.89
CA PRO A 186 0.72 -19.42 3.65
C PRO A 186 0.07 -19.62 2.27
N PRO A 187 0.07 -20.87 1.78
CA PRO A 187 -0.71 -21.24 0.60
C PRO A 187 -2.08 -20.56 0.59
N ARG A 188 -2.60 -20.23 -0.57
CA ARG A 188 -3.89 -19.50 -0.74
C ARG A 188 -5.02 -20.01 0.14
N ARG A 189 -5.01 -21.29 0.54
CA ARG A 189 -6.01 -21.89 1.43
C ARG A 189 -5.94 -21.38 2.86
N GLU A 190 -4.79 -20.85 3.26
CA GLU A 190 -4.52 -20.27 4.57
C GLU A 190 -4.13 -18.80 4.47
N ALA A 191 -4.37 -18.21 3.29
CA ALA A 191 -4.06 -16.81 3.04
C ALA A 191 -4.69 -15.93 4.11
N PRO A 192 -4.00 -14.88 4.54
CA PRO A 192 -4.56 -13.90 5.45
C PRO A 192 -5.95 -13.47 5.00
N ILE A 193 -6.76 -13.08 5.94
CA ILE A 193 -8.13 -12.56 5.72
C ILE A 193 -8.19 -11.57 4.55
N LEU A 194 -7.12 -10.85 4.29
CA LEU A 194 -6.95 -9.94 3.16
C LEU A 194 -7.23 -10.56 1.79
N LEU A 195 -7.00 -11.86 1.61
CA LEU A 195 -7.24 -12.55 0.34
C LEU A 195 -8.60 -13.26 0.29
N ARG A 196 -9.36 -13.26 1.41
CA ARG A 196 -10.67 -13.90 1.50
C ARG A 196 -11.84 -12.95 1.32
N GLN A 197 -11.57 -11.66 1.18
CA GLN A 197 -12.59 -10.61 1.08
C GLN A 197 -12.93 -10.21 -0.37
N THR A 198 -12.62 -11.07 -1.30
CA THR A 198 -12.98 -10.88 -2.71
C THR A 198 -14.25 -11.60 -3.06
#